data_0b5b791930d3b3ceaabae5a0fd38b567
#
_entry.id   0b5b791930d3b3ceaabae5a0fd38b567
#
_cell.length_a   1.000
_cell.length_b   1.000
_cell.length_c   1.000
_cell.angle_alpha   90.00
_cell.angle_beta   90.00
_cell.angle_gamma   90.00
#
_symmetry.space_group_name_H-M   'P 1'
#
loop_
_entity.id
_entity.type
_entity.pdbx_description
1 polymer ?
#
loop_
_entity_poly.entity_id
_entity_poly.type
_entity_poly.pdbx_seq_one_letter_code
_entity_poly.pdbx_strand_id
1 'polypeptide(L)'
;MLVNAAGWTYRIDFDYISELSKQLNMSCIGATNYSQKTLYISEASATLHEFGHFLDWTRGFPAEHEQLYLAEAQNSGLRDYAKTNAREYFADCFAYWVKYAGNTNAISLLQECAPMTYRYMEDLMRIAN
;
A
#
# COMPACT_ATOMS: atom_id res chain seq x y z
N MET A 1 -5.38 -3.55 -13.98
CA MET A 1 -6.07 -3.63 -12.68
C MET A 1 -7.16 -2.57 -12.61
N LEU A 2 -8.34 -2.97 -12.21
CA LEU A 2 -9.45 -2.04 -12.04
C LEU A 2 -9.59 -1.67 -10.56
N VAL A 3 -9.51 -0.39 -10.27
CA VAL A 3 -9.77 0.15 -8.95
C VAL A 3 -11.14 0.81 -8.98
N ASN A 4 -12.09 0.23 -8.24
CA ASN A 4 -13.43 0.80 -8.14
C ASN A 4 -13.38 2.03 -7.24
N ALA A 5 -13.63 3.21 -7.80
CA ALA A 5 -13.52 4.46 -7.07
C ALA A 5 -14.54 4.58 -5.93
N ALA A 6 -15.73 3.99 -6.05
CA ALA A 6 -16.72 3.89 -4.97
C ALA A 6 -16.97 5.21 -4.23
N GLY A 7 -16.96 6.32 -4.94
CA GLY A 7 -17.15 7.66 -4.34
C GLY A 7 -15.89 8.27 -3.75
N TRP A 8 -14.74 7.67 -3.96
CA TRP A 8 -13.46 8.20 -3.48
C TRP A 8 -12.93 9.31 -4.37
N THR A 9 -12.17 10.22 -3.76
CA THR A 9 -11.50 11.34 -4.44
C THR A 9 -9.99 11.18 -4.30
N TYR A 10 -9.29 11.45 -5.39
CA TYR A 10 -7.83 11.55 -5.41
C TYR A 10 -7.46 13.03 -5.53
N ARG A 11 -6.67 13.55 -4.59
CA ARG A 11 -6.32 14.96 -4.53
C ARG A 11 -4.81 15.15 -4.39
N ILE A 12 -4.27 16.04 -5.21
CA ILE A 12 -2.92 16.57 -4.99
C ILE A 12 -3.10 17.78 -4.09
N ASP A 13 -2.66 17.66 -2.83
CA ASP A 13 -2.91 18.70 -1.83
C ASP A 13 -1.68 18.86 -0.93
N PHE A 14 -0.82 19.77 -1.33
CA PHE A 14 0.43 20.04 -0.61
C PHE A 14 0.17 20.60 0.80
N ASP A 15 -0.83 21.46 0.93
CA ASP A 15 -1.14 22.11 2.21
C ASP A 15 -1.66 21.08 3.23
N TYR A 16 -2.57 20.20 2.81
CA TYR A 16 -3.08 19.15 3.67
C TYR A 16 -1.95 18.25 4.18
N ILE A 17 -1.09 17.80 3.27
CA ILE A 17 0.02 16.90 3.62
C ILE A 17 1.04 17.62 4.52
N SER A 18 1.32 18.88 4.25
CA SER A 18 2.24 19.68 5.08
C SER A 18 1.70 19.83 6.50
N GLU A 19 0.42 20.13 6.65
CA GLU A 19 -0.20 20.27 7.97
C GLU A 19 -0.24 18.94 8.71
N LEU A 20 -0.57 17.85 8.03
CA LEU A 20 -0.56 16.51 8.61
C LEU A 20 0.84 16.12 9.09
N SER A 21 1.86 16.45 8.29
CA SER A 21 3.26 16.20 8.65
C SER A 21 3.64 16.90 9.95
N LYS A 22 3.18 18.13 10.13
CA LYS A 22 3.40 18.89 11.38
C LYS A 22 2.70 18.24 12.55
N GLN A 23 1.43 17.85 12.39
CA GLN A 23 0.63 17.23 13.45
C GLN A 23 1.23 15.91 13.92
N LEU A 24 1.73 15.10 12.98
CA LEU A 24 2.33 13.81 13.28
C LEU A 24 3.81 13.88 13.64
N ASN A 25 4.42 15.06 13.51
CA ASN A 25 5.85 15.29 13.72
C ASN A 25 6.70 14.31 12.89
N MET A 26 6.28 14.09 11.63
CA MET A 26 7.00 13.23 10.68
C MET A 26 6.73 13.69 9.26
N SER A 27 7.65 13.38 8.35
CA SER A 27 7.50 13.75 6.95
C SER A 27 6.52 12.79 6.27
N CYS A 28 5.44 13.36 5.71
CA CYS A 28 4.45 12.61 4.92
C CYS A 28 4.45 13.12 3.48
N ILE A 29 4.25 12.22 2.52
CA ILE A 29 4.11 12.55 1.11
C ILE A 29 2.75 12.10 0.55
N GLY A 30 2.00 11.35 1.33
CA GLY A 30 0.65 10.91 1.01
C GLY A 30 -0.11 10.54 2.27
N ALA A 31 -1.42 10.53 2.17
CA ALA A 31 -2.30 10.10 3.25
C ALA A 31 -3.64 9.63 2.70
N THR A 32 -4.23 8.64 3.36
CA THR A 32 -5.55 8.14 3.05
C THR A 32 -6.48 8.50 4.19
N ASN A 33 -7.54 9.24 3.89
CA ASN A 33 -8.58 9.57 4.85
C ASN A 33 -9.82 8.75 4.56
N TYR A 34 -10.05 7.70 5.35
CA TYR A 34 -11.14 6.75 5.11
C TYR A 34 -12.51 7.38 5.33
N SER A 35 -12.66 8.27 6.31
CA SER A 35 -13.95 8.90 6.59
C SER A 35 -14.37 9.89 5.50
N GLN A 36 -13.40 10.55 4.87
CA GLN A 36 -13.64 11.47 3.75
C GLN A 36 -13.59 10.77 2.40
N LYS A 37 -13.17 9.50 2.37
CA LYS A 37 -12.95 8.73 1.14
C LYS A 37 -12.04 9.49 0.18
N THR A 38 -10.91 9.98 0.69
CA THR A 38 -10.00 10.82 -0.08
C THR A 38 -8.57 10.35 0.08
N LEU A 39 -7.86 10.25 -1.04
CA LEU A 39 -6.43 10.04 -1.10
C LEU A 39 -5.74 11.38 -1.30
N TYR A 40 -4.92 11.79 -0.35
CA TYR A 40 -4.15 13.04 -0.42
C TYR A 40 -2.71 12.73 -0.78
N ILE A 41 -2.18 13.41 -1.79
CA ILE A 41 -0.84 13.16 -2.32
C ILE A 41 -0.11 14.48 -2.45
N SER A 42 1.13 14.56 -1.99
CA SER A 42 2.03 15.67 -2.27
C SER A 42 3.08 15.32 -3.32
N GLU A 43 3.38 14.03 -3.47
CA GLU A 43 4.34 13.55 -4.47
C GLU A 43 3.77 12.33 -5.19
N ALA A 44 4.02 12.26 -6.51
CA ALA A 44 3.53 11.15 -7.34
C ALA A 44 4.02 9.78 -6.85
N SER A 45 5.19 9.73 -6.21
CA SER A 45 5.74 8.48 -5.68
C SER A 45 4.86 7.84 -4.61
N ALA A 46 3.99 8.63 -3.96
CA ALA A 46 3.08 8.11 -2.94
C ALA A 46 1.81 7.50 -3.52
N THR A 47 1.54 7.69 -4.80
CA THR A 47 0.27 7.30 -5.42
C THR A 47 -0.05 5.81 -5.24
N LEU A 48 0.91 4.94 -5.56
CA LEU A 48 0.69 3.49 -5.49
C LEU A 48 0.43 3.02 -4.06
N HIS A 49 1.16 3.58 -3.10
CA HIS A 49 0.97 3.25 -1.69
C HIS A 49 -0.44 3.64 -1.22
N GLU A 50 -0.89 4.85 -1.54
CA GLU A 50 -2.23 5.31 -1.13
C GLU A 50 -3.33 4.52 -1.83
N PHE A 51 -3.14 4.14 -3.09
CA PHE A 51 -4.08 3.22 -3.76
C PHE A 51 -4.09 1.84 -3.11
N GLY A 52 -2.97 1.40 -2.55
CA GLY A 52 -2.93 0.18 -1.74
C GLY A 52 -3.87 0.26 -0.54
N HIS A 53 -3.89 1.38 0.17
CA HIS A 53 -4.83 1.62 1.26
C HIS A 53 -6.28 1.60 0.78
N PHE A 54 -6.55 2.21 -0.38
CA PHE A 54 -7.87 2.19 -0.97
C PHE A 54 -8.32 0.75 -1.27
N LEU A 55 -7.45 -0.05 -1.85
CA LEU A 55 -7.75 -1.45 -2.16
C LEU A 55 -8.02 -2.26 -0.89
N ASP A 56 -7.22 -2.06 0.15
CA ASP A 56 -7.41 -2.68 1.46
C ASP A 56 -8.82 -2.36 2.00
N TRP A 57 -9.21 -1.09 1.92
CA TRP A 57 -10.53 -0.64 2.35
C TRP A 57 -11.64 -1.31 1.52
N THR A 58 -11.51 -1.36 0.19
CA THR A 58 -12.56 -1.94 -0.67
C THR A 58 -12.78 -3.42 -0.40
N ARG A 59 -11.77 -4.10 0.12
CA ARG A 59 -11.85 -5.52 0.48
C ARG A 59 -12.24 -5.72 1.94
N GLY A 60 -12.53 -4.66 2.69
CA GLY A 60 -12.98 -4.73 4.07
C GLY A 60 -11.88 -5.04 5.07
N PHE A 61 -10.64 -4.65 4.79
CA PHE A 61 -9.48 -4.91 5.65
C PHE A 61 -9.39 -6.40 6.03
N PRO A 62 -9.12 -7.29 5.06
CA PRO A 62 -9.12 -8.73 5.31
C PRO A 62 -8.17 -9.14 6.44
N ALA A 63 -8.60 -10.09 7.26
CA ALA A 63 -7.77 -10.63 8.35
C ALA A 63 -6.46 -11.25 7.83
N GLU A 64 -6.44 -11.73 6.60
CA GLU A 64 -5.26 -12.27 5.94
C GLU A 64 -4.12 -11.26 5.89
N HIS A 65 -4.42 -9.96 5.74
CA HIS A 65 -3.38 -8.91 5.72
C HIS A 65 -2.63 -8.86 7.04
N GLU A 66 -3.33 -9.00 8.17
CA GLU A 66 -2.70 -9.07 9.49
C GLU A 66 -1.85 -10.32 9.63
N GLN A 67 -2.34 -11.46 9.14
CA GLN A 67 -1.61 -12.73 9.20
C GLN A 67 -0.31 -12.66 8.40
N LEU A 68 -0.36 -12.10 7.19
CA LEU A 68 0.83 -11.92 6.36
C LEU A 68 1.83 -10.97 7.02
N TYR A 69 1.33 -9.88 7.59
CA TYR A 69 2.16 -8.92 8.30
C TYR A 69 2.91 -9.58 9.46
N LEU A 70 2.21 -10.29 10.30
CA LEU A 70 2.81 -10.94 11.46
C LEU A 70 3.83 -12.02 11.06
N ALA A 71 3.56 -12.72 9.96
CA ALA A 71 4.40 -13.84 9.53
C ALA A 71 5.64 -13.36 8.77
N GLU A 72 5.55 -12.32 7.94
CA GLU A 72 6.58 -12.07 6.93
C GLU A 72 7.11 -10.63 6.87
N ALA A 73 6.45 -9.65 7.47
CA ALA A 73 6.83 -8.24 7.27
C ALA A 73 8.27 -7.96 7.67
N GLN A 74 8.74 -8.50 8.78
CA GLN A 74 10.08 -8.21 9.29
C GLN A 74 11.19 -8.67 8.35
N ASN A 75 10.97 -9.74 7.60
CA ASN A 75 11.96 -10.33 6.70
C ASN A 75 11.64 -10.09 5.22
N SER A 76 10.65 -9.25 4.93
CA SER A 76 10.15 -9.06 3.57
C SER A 76 11.11 -8.32 2.63
N GLY A 77 12.09 -7.62 3.18
CA GLY A 77 12.97 -6.76 2.40
C GLY A 77 12.37 -5.42 2.04
N LEU A 78 11.13 -5.15 2.46
CA LEU A 78 10.51 -3.85 2.27
C LEU A 78 11.03 -2.83 3.28
N ARG A 79 10.77 -1.54 3.01
CA ARG A 79 11.22 -0.46 3.89
C ARG A 79 10.62 -0.56 5.29
N ASP A 80 11.25 0.10 6.25
CA ASP A 80 10.82 0.03 7.65
C ASP A 80 9.38 0.47 7.87
N TYR A 81 8.90 1.44 7.09
CA TYR A 81 7.51 1.91 7.20
C TYR A 81 6.51 0.77 6.99
N ALA A 82 6.79 -0.17 6.10
CA ALA A 82 5.96 -1.35 5.85
C ALA A 82 5.85 -2.26 7.08
N LYS A 83 6.78 -2.13 8.02
CA LYS A 83 6.85 -2.98 9.22
C LYS A 83 6.10 -2.40 10.40
N THR A 84 5.42 -1.27 10.24
CA THR A 84 4.73 -0.58 11.33
C THR A 84 3.39 -1.20 11.69
N ASN A 85 2.63 -1.63 10.70
CA ASN A 85 1.36 -2.34 10.91
C ASN A 85 0.90 -3.01 9.61
N ALA A 86 -0.16 -3.82 9.71
CA ALA A 86 -0.66 -4.60 8.58
C ALA A 86 -1.13 -3.75 7.40
N ARG A 87 -1.75 -2.61 7.67
CA ARG A 87 -2.25 -1.71 6.62
C ARG A 87 -1.11 -1.11 5.82
N GLU A 88 -0.07 -0.66 6.51
CA GLU A 88 1.12 -0.11 5.84
C GLU A 88 1.88 -1.20 5.09
N TYR A 89 1.94 -2.40 5.66
CA TYR A 89 2.57 -3.54 4.99
C TYR A 89 1.85 -3.86 3.68
N PHE A 90 0.52 -4.00 3.72
CA PHE A 90 -0.25 -4.30 2.51
C PHE A 90 -0.11 -3.20 1.46
N ALA A 91 -0.20 -1.93 1.86
CA ALA A 91 -0.08 -0.80 0.94
C ALA A 91 1.29 -0.78 0.25
N ASP A 92 2.36 -1.05 1.00
CA ASP A 92 3.71 -1.11 0.43
C ASP A 92 3.90 -2.35 -0.45
N CYS A 93 3.31 -3.49 -0.09
CA CYS A 93 3.34 -4.68 -0.94
C CYS A 93 2.64 -4.42 -2.28
N PHE A 94 1.49 -3.78 -2.23
CA PHE A 94 0.76 -3.39 -3.44
C PHE A 94 1.61 -2.46 -4.32
N ALA A 95 2.18 -1.42 -3.71
CA ALA A 95 3.01 -0.46 -4.43
C ALA A 95 4.22 -1.14 -5.07
N TYR A 96 4.87 -2.02 -4.31
CA TYR A 96 6.02 -2.77 -4.80
C TYR A 96 5.63 -3.66 -5.99
N TRP A 97 4.52 -4.39 -5.85
CA TRP A 97 4.05 -5.28 -6.91
C TRP A 97 3.79 -4.53 -8.21
N VAL A 98 3.04 -3.43 -8.14
CA VAL A 98 2.68 -2.65 -9.33
C VAL A 98 3.92 -1.98 -9.94
N LYS A 99 4.76 -1.38 -9.10
CA LYS A 99 5.96 -0.67 -9.57
C LYS A 99 6.94 -1.60 -10.29
N TYR A 100 7.09 -2.83 -9.79
CA TYR A 100 8.09 -3.77 -10.30
C TYR A 100 7.48 -4.93 -11.10
N ALA A 101 6.25 -4.79 -11.58
CA ALA A 101 5.52 -5.86 -12.25
C ALA A 101 6.25 -6.47 -13.45
N GLY A 102 7.04 -5.71 -14.16
CA GLY A 102 7.83 -6.22 -15.29
C GLY A 102 9.26 -6.64 -14.93
N ASN A 103 9.64 -6.52 -13.67
CA ASN A 103 11.00 -6.78 -13.22
C ASN A 103 11.07 -8.13 -12.50
N THR A 104 11.52 -9.16 -13.23
CA THR A 104 11.59 -10.53 -12.71
C THR A 104 12.45 -10.62 -11.46
N ASN A 105 13.59 -9.90 -11.40
CA ASN A 105 14.47 -9.95 -10.24
C ASN A 105 13.82 -9.37 -8.99
N ALA A 106 13.12 -8.23 -9.12
CA ALA A 106 12.46 -7.60 -7.97
C ALA A 106 11.32 -8.45 -7.45
N ILE A 107 10.51 -9.03 -8.33
CA ILE A 107 9.39 -9.89 -7.94
C ILE A 107 9.91 -11.21 -7.33
N SER A 108 10.98 -11.79 -7.89
CA SER A 108 11.61 -12.98 -7.32
C SER A 108 12.17 -12.73 -5.92
N LEU A 109 12.68 -11.53 -5.67
CA LEU A 109 13.17 -11.17 -4.34
C LEU A 109 12.03 -11.14 -3.32
N LEU A 110 10.88 -10.59 -3.68
CA LEU A 110 9.70 -10.63 -2.81
C LEU A 110 9.27 -12.08 -2.56
N GLN A 111 9.24 -12.91 -3.59
CA GLN A 111 8.89 -14.33 -3.46
C GLN A 111 9.83 -15.05 -2.49
N GLU A 112 11.11 -14.74 -2.54
CA GLU A 112 12.12 -15.36 -1.69
C GLU A 112 12.00 -14.90 -0.24
N CYS A 113 11.82 -13.59 -0.03
CA CYS A 113 11.77 -12.99 1.31
C CYS A 113 10.42 -13.11 1.98
N ALA A 114 9.33 -13.14 1.21
CA ALA A 114 7.96 -13.16 1.73
C ALA A 114 7.07 -14.03 0.82
N PRO A 115 7.26 -15.36 0.85
CA PRO A 115 6.61 -16.26 -0.11
C PRO A 115 5.09 -16.30 0.02
N MET A 116 4.53 -16.20 1.22
CA MET A 116 3.08 -16.19 1.41
C MET A 116 2.48 -14.89 0.88
N THR A 117 3.14 -13.78 1.16
CA THR A 117 2.76 -12.47 0.64
C THR A 117 2.81 -12.44 -0.88
N TYR A 118 3.89 -12.98 -1.46
CA TYR A 118 4.01 -13.09 -2.91
C TYR A 118 2.83 -13.83 -3.52
N ARG A 119 2.49 -14.98 -2.97
CA ARG A 119 1.37 -15.79 -3.48
C ARG A 119 0.04 -15.05 -3.34
N TYR A 120 -0.17 -14.41 -2.20
CA TYR A 120 -1.37 -13.63 -1.97
C TYR A 120 -1.51 -12.50 -3.00
N MET A 121 -0.44 -11.75 -3.24
CA MET A 121 -0.44 -10.66 -4.22
C MET A 121 -0.64 -11.19 -5.64
N GLU A 122 -0.01 -12.29 -5.99
CA GLU A 122 -0.18 -12.91 -7.31
C GLU A 122 -1.66 -13.26 -7.55
N ASP A 123 -2.30 -13.90 -6.59
CA ASP A 123 -3.71 -14.28 -6.67
C ASP A 123 -4.62 -13.06 -6.72
N LEU A 124 -4.35 -12.06 -5.87
CA LEU A 124 -5.13 -10.84 -5.81
C LEU A 124 -5.08 -10.06 -7.13
N MET A 125 -3.90 -9.91 -7.70
CA MET A 125 -3.71 -9.15 -8.94
C MET A 125 -4.29 -9.88 -10.14
N ARG A 126 -4.30 -11.21 -10.13
CA ARG A 126 -4.94 -11.99 -11.17
C ARG A 126 -6.46 -11.81 -11.15
N ILE A 127 -7.07 -11.78 -9.96
CA ILE A 127 -8.51 -11.56 -9.80
C ILE A 127 -8.88 -10.13 -10.20
N ALA A 128 -8.03 -9.16 -9.88
CA ALA A 128 -8.28 -7.74 -10.12
C ALA A 128 -8.18 -7.37 -11.61
N ASN A 129 -7.52 -8.17 -12.41
CA ASN A 129 -7.43 -7.98 -13.85
C ASN A 129 -8.55 -8.72 -14.54
#